data_b18b0d4ed826c2ef00e9187184e8a93b
#
_entry.id   b18b0d4ed826c2ef00e9187184e8a93b
#
_cell.length_a   1.000
_cell.length_b   1.000
_cell.length_c   1.000
_cell.angle_alpha   90.00
_cell.angle_beta   90.00
_cell.angle_gamma   90.00
#
_symmetry.space_group_name_H-M   'P 1'
#
loop_
_entity.id
_entity.type
_entity.pdbx_description
1 polymer ?
#
loop_
_entity_poly.entity_id
_entity_poly.type
_entity_poly.pdbx_seq_one_letter_code
_entity_poly.pdbx_strand_id
1 'polypeptide(L)'
;LVLITRNYGVSDPILNMGIPELLLERGYKVITLSHLPGHALDIADEYENLYYPFGQHILSGAKLIAHHPNLYAVYLTNHGCGPDTMLSHLFKQEMGDKPYLQIEVDEHFSNVGVITRIEAFLNSLNHRPVEVLPKDFVLEQVDIRPCHLPAVPEKDFPLWLPPLGEYTASLTGYFRAQGVDAHALPHLSAHALSLGRAETSAKEYLPFPALLGGILAQQEVDPAPAQFLIPQTQGAEADGQYARVIRAVLDRRGNQSAKLVSPMLETLPATAQDR
;
A
#
# COMPACT_ATOMS: atom_id res chain seq x y z
N LEU A 1 6.56 21.38 -7.56
CA LEU A 1 6.79 20.04 -7.02
C LEU A 1 6.41 19.99 -5.54
N VAL A 2 5.97 18.83 -5.07
CA VAL A 2 5.66 18.61 -3.66
C VAL A 2 6.65 17.59 -3.11
N LEU A 3 7.45 18.00 -2.13
CA LEU A 3 8.31 17.11 -1.38
C LEU A 3 7.47 16.33 -0.37
N ILE A 4 7.41 15.03 -0.53
CA ILE A 4 6.74 14.10 0.37
C ILE A 4 7.79 13.34 1.15
N THR A 5 7.78 13.48 2.45
CA THR A 5 8.64 12.73 3.38
C THR A 5 8.10 12.88 4.80
N ARG A 6 8.70 12.18 5.75
CA ARG A 6 8.41 12.40 7.17
C ARG A 6 8.89 13.77 7.61
N ASN A 7 8.25 14.35 8.63
CA ASN A 7 8.51 15.73 9.06
C ASN A 7 10.00 16.06 9.29
N TYR A 8 10.77 15.12 9.82
CA TYR A 8 12.20 15.32 10.05
C TYR A 8 13.01 15.45 8.74
N GLY A 9 12.59 14.84 7.66
CA GLY A 9 13.23 14.94 6.35
C GLY A 9 12.87 16.22 5.59
N VAL A 10 11.86 16.98 6.04
CA VAL A 10 11.41 18.18 5.33
C VAL A 10 12.44 19.31 5.43
N SER A 11 12.98 19.54 6.62
CA SER A 11 13.81 20.71 6.93
C SER A 11 15.30 20.41 7.13
N ASP A 12 15.66 19.14 7.30
CA ASP A 12 17.05 18.75 7.52
C ASP A 12 17.74 18.42 6.18
N PRO A 13 18.75 19.22 5.76
CA PRO A 13 19.41 19.05 4.46
C PRO A 13 20.25 17.75 4.36
N ILE A 14 20.62 17.15 5.48
CA ILE A 14 21.31 15.86 5.50
C ILE A 14 20.28 14.75 5.23
N LEU A 15 19.14 14.79 5.93
CA LEU A 15 18.09 13.78 5.81
C LEU A 15 17.31 13.85 4.50
N ASN A 16 17.21 15.03 3.88
CA ASN A 16 16.62 15.20 2.54
C ASN A 16 17.65 15.26 1.41
N MET A 17 18.95 15.15 1.76
CA MET A 17 20.07 15.09 0.83
C MET A 17 20.19 16.31 -0.11
N GLY A 18 19.74 17.49 0.35
CA GLY A 18 19.73 18.71 -0.44
C GLY A 18 18.85 18.65 -1.69
N ILE A 19 17.90 17.70 -1.74
CA ILE A 19 17.00 17.55 -2.90
C ILE A 19 16.12 18.79 -3.12
N PRO A 20 15.54 19.42 -2.09
CA PRO A 20 14.79 20.67 -2.28
C PRO A 20 15.61 21.76 -2.97
N GLU A 21 16.84 21.98 -2.51
CA GLU A 21 17.77 22.98 -3.07
C GLU A 21 18.10 22.65 -4.53
N LEU A 22 18.38 21.38 -4.82
CA LEU A 22 18.66 20.90 -6.16
C LEU A 22 17.50 21.16 -7.14
N LEU A 23 16.26 20.98 -6.69
CA LEU A 23 15.08 21.25 -7.50
C LEU A 23 14.86 22.75 -7.72
N LEU A 24 15.10 23.58 -6.69
CA LEU A 24 15.04 25.04 -6.79
C LEU A 24 16.08 25.59 -7.76
N GLU A 25 17.33 25.10 -7.73
CA GLU A 25 18.40 25.46 -8.65
C GLU A 25 18.06 25.16 -10.13
N ARG A 26 17.19 24.16 -10.36
CA ARG A 26 16.66 23.81 -11.69
C ARG A 26 15.43 24.62 -12.10
N GLY A 27 15.06 25.62 -11.31
CA GLY A 27 13.97 26.54 -11.62
C GLY A 27 12.56 26.01 -11.26
N TYR A 28 12.46 24.91 -10.52
CA TYR A 28 11.15 24.39 -10.08
C TYR A 28 10.74 25.00 -8.74
N LYS A 29 9.46 25.30 -8.60
CA LYS A 29 8.89 25.67 -7.30
C LYS A 29 8.71 24.40 -6.47
N VAL A 30 9.14 24.45 -5.21
CA VAL A 30 9.05 23.33 -4.28
C VAL A 30 8.22 23.74 -3.08
N ILE A 31 7.23 22.95 -2.76
CA ILE A 31 6.47 22.99 -1.52
C ILE A 31 6.61 21.66 -0.81
N THR A 32 6.30 21.60 0.47
CA THR A 32 6.33 20.36 1.24
C THR A 32 4.93 19.84 1.49
N LEU A 33 4.83 18.60 1.91
CA LEU A 33 3.57 17.95 2.29
C LEU A 33 2.78 18.80 3.31
N SER A 34 3.46 19.49 4.24
CA SER A 34 2.83 20.34 5.26
C SER A 34 2.13 21.59 4.70
N HIS A 35 2.38 21.97 3.44
CA HIS A 35 1.67 23.06 2.77
C HIS A 35 0.36 22.61 2.10
N LEU A 36 0.12 21.31 2.06
CA LEU A 36 -1.15 20.77 1.55
C LEU A 36 -2.13 20.59 2.71
N PRO A 37 -3.44 20.76 2.48
CA PRO A 37 -4.46 20.57 3.51
C PRO A 37 -4.73 19.07 3.80
N GLY A 38 -3.68 18.23 3.80
CA GLY A 38 -3.78 16.78 4.01
C GLY A 38 -4.40 16.38 5.35
N HIS A 39 -4.21 17.21 6.38
CA HIS A 39 -4.85 16.99 7.68
C HIS A 39 -6.37 17.23 7.69
N ALA A 40 -6.91 17.89 6.68
CA ALA A 40 -8.35 18.10 6.54
C ALA A 40 -9.08 16.89 5.93
N LEU A 41 -8.33 15.95 5.34
CA LEU A 41 -8.90 14.73 4.76
C LEU A 41 -8.96 13.62 5.80
N ASP A 42 -10.17 13.14 6.07
CA ASP A 42 -10.36 11.90 6.81
C ASP A 42 -10.31 10.71 5.84
N ILE A 43 -9.26 9.93 5.95
CA ILE A 43 -9.04 8.74 5.14
C ILE A 43 -9.16 7.44 5.94
N ALA A 44 -9.66 7.51 7.17
CA ALA A 44 -9.72 6.36 8.06
C ALA A 44 -10.60 5.22 7.50
N ASP A 45 -11.73 5.56 6.90
CA ASP A 45 -12.63 4.57 6.29
C ASP A 45 -12.02 3.87 5.07
N GLU A 46 -11.09 4.55 4.41
CA GLU A 46 -10.40 3.96 3.26
C GLU A 46 -9.17 3.16 3.68
N TYR A 47 -8.48 3.60 4.73
CA TYR A 47 -7.26 3.00 5.23
C TYR A 47 -7.41 2.58 6.69
N GLU A 48 -8.30 1.64 6.94
CA GLU A 48 -8.42 1.00 8.25
C GLU A 48 -7.06 0.47 8.72
N ASN A 49 -6.78 0.56 10.01
CA ASN A 49 -5.52 0.13 10.62
C ASN A 49 -4.25 0.90 10.18
N LEU A 50 -4.38 1.97 9.40
CA LEU A 50 -3.29 2.90 9.17
C LEU A 50 -3.28 3.94 10.28
N TYR A 51 -2.84 3.56 11.48
CA TYR A 51 -2.96 4.39 12.67
C TYR A 51 -1.76 5.34 12.89
N TYR A 52 -0.64 5.17 12.18
CA TYR A 52 0.48 6.09 12.33
C TYR A 52 0.29 7.38 11.52
N PRO A 53 0.36 8.55 12.18
CA PRO A 53 -0.04 9.84 11.56
C PRO A 53 0.74 10.19 10.29
N PHE A 54 2.02 9.81 10.21
CA PHE A 54 2.82 10.06 9.00
C PHE A 54 2.26 9.35 7.77
N GLY A 55 1.85 8.10 7.93
CA GLY A 55 1.27 7.32 6.84
C GLY A 55 -0.04 7.95 6.34
N GLN A 56 -0.91 8.32 7.27
CA GLN A 56 -2.16 9.02 6.95
C GLN A 56 -1.89 10.32 6.18
N HIS A 57 -0.95 11.14 6.67
CA HIS A 57 -0.62 12.42 6.02
C HIS A 57 0.01 12.22 4.64
N ILE A 58 0.88 11.22 4.47
CA ILE A 58 1.48 10.88 3.17
C ILE A 58 0.41 10.46 2.16
N LEU A 59 -0.53 9.60 2.54
CA LEU A 59 -1.59 9.13 1.63
C LEU A 59 -2.63 10.21 1.35
N SER A 60 -3.00 11.03 2.33
CA SER A 60 -3.83 12.21 2.11
C SER A 60 -3.17 13.15 1.11
N GLY A 61 -1.87 13.41 1.27
CA GLY A 61 -1.09 14.21 0.32
C GLY A 61 -1.04 13.60 -1.07
N ALA A 62 -0.90 12.27 -1.19
CA ALA A 62 -0.95 11.57 -2.47
C ALA A 62 -2.28 11.82 -3.19
N LYS A 63 -3.42 11.69 -2.49
CA LYS A 63 -4.75 11.97 -3.04
C LYS A 63 -4.86 13.41 -3.56
N LEU A 64 -4.45 14.38 -2.76
CA LEU A 64 -4.47 15.80 -3.15
C LEU A 64 -3.61 16.07 -4.39
N ILE A 65 -2.40 15.50 -4.43
CA ILE A 65 -1.50 15.64 -5.57
C ILE A 65 -2.06 14.94 -6.81
N ALA A 66 -2.62 13.75 -6.66
CA ALA A 66 -3.24 13.02 -7.77
C ALA A 66 -4.41 13.81 -8.37
N HIS A 67 -5.22 14.45 -7.53
CA HIS A 67 -6.35 15.28 -7.93
C HIS A 67 -5.93 16.60 -8.62
N HIS A 68 -4.84 17.24 -8.18
CA HIS A 68 -4.43 18.53 -8.71
C HIS A 68 -3.57 18.39 -9.97
N PRO A 69 -3.98 18.89 -11.16
CA PRO A 69 -3.31 18.61 -12.43
C PRO A 69 -1.85 19.08 -12.48
N ASN A 70 -1.49 20.16 -11.79
CA ASN A 70 -0.16 20.78 -11.86
C ASN A 70 0.77 20.43 -10.68
N LEU A 71 0.34 19.60 -9.73
CA LEU A 71 1.21 19.14 -8.63
C LEU A 71 1.82 17.78 -8.97
N TYR A 72 3.10 17.63 -8.68
CA TYR A 72 3.84 16.38 -8.89
C TYR A 72 4.68 16.07 -7.65
N ALA A 73 4.67 14.82 -7.23
CA ALA A 73 5.34 14.40 -6.02
C ALA A 73 6.81 14.01 -6.24
N VAL A 74 7.65 14.41 -5.29
CA VAL A 74 8.97 13.84 -5.03
C VAL A 74 8.92 13.19 -3.66
N TYR A 75 8.81 11.88 -3.63
CA TYR A 75 8.59 11.10 -2.44
C TYR A 75 9.90 10.48 -1.94
N LEU A 76 10.35 10.91 -0.77
CA LEU A 76 11.53 10.37 -0.11
C LEU A 76 11.12 9.33 0.92
N THR A 77 11.60 8.11 0.75
CA THR A 77 11.36 6.98 1.65
C THR A 77 12.66 6.54 2.30
N ASN A 78 12.57 5.90 3.47
CA ASN A 78 13.74 5.32 4.11
C ASN A 78 13.92 3.86 3.70
N HIS A 79 15.13 3.50 3.32
CA HIS A 79 15.47 2.12 2.99
C HIS A 79 15.24 1.19 4.20
N GLY A 80 14.61 0.03 3.95
CA GLY A 80 14.35 -0.96 4.99
C GLY A 80 13.34 -0.54 6.06
N CYS A 81 12.64 0.59 5.88
CA CYS A 81 11.60 0.99 6.81
C CYS A 81 10.31 0.19 6.57
N GLY A 82 9.87 -0.59 7.56
CA GLY A 82 8.67 -1.41 7.48
C GLY A 82 7.43 -0.66 7.00
N PRO A 83 7.00 0.40 7.68
CA PRO A 83 5.86 1.22 7.25
C PRO A 83 6.00 1.76 5.83
N ASP A 84 7.18 2.25 5.43
CA ASP A 84 7.39 2.84 4.10
C ASP A 84 7.24 1.80 2.98
N THR A 85 7.46 0.52 3.24
CA THR A 85 7.30 -0.54 2.23
C THR A 85 5.86 -0.63 1.75
N MET A 86 4.89 -0.63 2.67
CA MET A 86 3.47 -0.67 2.32
C MET A 86 2.95 0.69 1.88
N LEU A 87 3.41 1.78 2.53
CA LEU A 87 3.06 3.15 2.11
C LEU A 87 3.47 3.41 0.67
N SER A 88 4.64 2.94 0.24
CA SER A 88 5.09 3.09 -1.15
C SER A 88 4.13 2.43 -2.14
N HIS A 89 3.59 1.27 -1.80
CA HIS A 89 2.60 0.57 -2.63
C HIS A 89 1.28 1.34 -2.68
N LEU A 90 0.77 1.74 -1.53
CA LEU A 90 -0.48 2.51 -1.43
C LEU A 90 -0.34 3.88 -2.10
N PHE A 91 0.81 4.55 -1.93
CA PHE A 91 1.12 5.81 -2.60
C PHE A 91 1.08 5.67 -4.13
N LYS A 92 1.73 4.63 -4.66
CA LYS A 92 1.67 4.31 -6.10
C LYS A 92 0.23 4.10 -6.57
N GLN A 93 -0.59 3.42 -5.79
CA GLN A 93 -1.99 3.18 -6.10
C GLN A 93 -2.78 4.50 -6.17
N GLU A 94 -2.58 5.41 -5.20
CA GLU A 94 -3.23 6.73 -5.20
C GLU A 94 -2.78 7.62 -6.36
N MET A 95 -1.48 7.57 -6.70
CA MET A 95 -0.96 8.35 -7.82
C MET A 95 -1.48 7.86 -9.18
N GLY A 96 -1.89 6.59 -9.30
CA GLY A 96 -2.38 6.02 -10.57
C GLY A 96 -1.39 6.21 -11.70
N ASP A 97 -1.86 6.81 -12.81
CA ASP A 97 -1.03 7.12 -13.99
C ASP A 97 -0.28 8.45 -13.88
N LYS A 98 -0.46 9.17 -12.78
CA LYS A 98 0.24 10.45 -12.58
C LYS A 98 1.71 10.21 -12.26
N PRO A 99 2.64 10.85 -12.98
CA PRO A 99 4.06 10.65 -12.72
C PRO A 99 4.47 11.25 -11.38
N TYR A 100 5.32 10.52 -10.69
CA TYR A 100 5.99 10.95 -9.47
C TYR A 100 7.39 10.34 -9.41
N LEU A 101 8.25 10.93 -8.60
CA LEU A 101 9.58 10.40 -8.33
C LEU A 101 9.62 9.88 -6.90
N GLN A 102 9.99 8.61 -6.73
CA GLN A 102 10.29 8.05 -5.41
C GLN A 102 11.79 7.82 -5.29
N ILE A 103 12.40 8.34 -4.23
CA ILE A 103 13.80 8.17 -3.89
C ILE A 103 13.89 7.49 -2.53
N GLU A 104 14.63 6.41 -2.48
CA GLU A 104 14.92 5.68 -1.26
C GLU A 104 16.25 6.17 -0.70
N VAL A 105 16.23 6.55 0.57
CA VAL A 105 17.38 7.16 1.27
C VAL A 105 17.96 6.16 2.23
N ASP A 106 19.27 5.94 2.18
CA ASP A 106 20.03 5.16 3.14
C ASP A 106 21.43 5.77 3.36
N GLU A 107 22.22 5.16 4.23
CA GLU A 107 23.58 5.55 4.52
C GLU A 107 24.57 5.29 3.35
N HIS A 108 24.20 4.52 2.35
CA HIS A 108 24.99 4.22 1.16
C HIS A 108 24.63 5.10 -0.04
N PHE A 109 23.90 6.15 0.22
CA PHE A 109 23.39 7.06 -0.77
C PHE A 109 24.47 7.59 -1.74
N SER A 110 24.12 7.58 -3.03
CA SER A 110 24.95 8.15 -4.08
C SER A 110 24.28 9.37 -4.73
N ASN A 111 24.89 10.55 -4.55
CA ASN A 111 24.40 11.79 -5.16
C ASN A 111 24.20 11.67 -6.68
N VAL A 112 25.11 10.97 -7.38
CA VAL A 112 25.06 10.84 -8.85
C VAL A 112 23.80 10.10 -9.29
N GLY A 113 23.46 8.99 -8.63
CA GLY A 113 22.28 8.21 -8.98
C GLY A 113 20.99 8.98 -8.74
N VAL A 114 20.92 9.77 -7.67
CA VAL A 114 19.76 10.60 -7.37
C VAL A 114 19.61 11.75 -8.35
N ILE A 115 20.70 12.46 -8.64
CA ILE A 115 20.69 13.54 -9.63
C ILE A 115 20.17 13.02 -10.98
N THR A 116 20.69 11.88 -11.46
CA THR A 116 20.25 11.29 -12.72
C THR A 116 18.76 10.97 -12.74
N ARG A 117 18.21 10.43 -11.63
CA ARG A 117 16.78 10.12 -11.50
C ARG A 117 15.93 11.39 -11.45
N ILE A 118 16.39 12.43 -10.75
CA ILE A 118 15.74 13.73 -10.72
C ILE A 118 15.70 14.33 -12.12
N GLU A 119 16.82 14.37 -12.84
CA GLU A 119 16.90 14.90 -14.21
C GLU A 119 15.94 14.17 -15.16
N ALA A 120 15.92 12.83 -15.09
CA ALA A 120 15.00 12.05 -15.91
C ALA A 120 13.54 12.36 -15.60
N PHE A 121 13.20 12.51 -14.31
CA PHE A 121 11.86 12.87 -13.88
C PHE A 121 11.48 14.28 -14.36
N LEU A 122 12.33 15.27 -14.14
CA LEU A 122 12.08 16.64 -14.58
C LEU A 122 11.91 16.73 -16.08
N ASN A 123 12.74 16.02 -16.86
CA ASN A 123 12.60 15.92 -18.32
C ASN A 123 11.24 15.33 -18.72
N SER A 124 10.72 14.36 -17.97
CA SER A 124 9.39 13.80 -18.24
C SER A 124 8.26 14.79 -17.99
N LEU A 125 8.46 15.79 -17.15
CA LEU A 125 7.48 16.84 -16.86
C LEU A 125 7.53 18.00 -17.86
N ASN A 126 8.69 18.29 -18.48
CA ASN A 126 8.86 19.43 -19.38
C ASN A 126 7.92 19.45 -20.59
N HIS A 127 7.37 18.31 -20.96
CA HIS A 127 6.43 18.19 -22.08
C HIS A 127 4.97 18.19 -21.64
N ARG A 128 4.71 18.37 -20.35
CA ARG A 128 3.34 18.42 -19.82
C ARG A 128 2.85 19.88 -19.77
N PRO A 129 1.69 20.17 -20.35
CA PRO A 129 1.12 21.51 -20.29
C PRO A 129 0.72 21.84 -18.84
N VAL A 130 0.84 23.10 -18.48
CA VAL A 130 0.23 23.62 -17.25
C VAL A 130 -1.26 23.81 -17.50
N GLU A 131 -2.07 23.11 -16.76
CA GLU A 131 -3.52 23.18 -16.89
C GLU A 131 -4.08 24.42 -16.18
N VAL A 132 -5.05 25.06 -16.80
CA VAL A 132 -5.79 26.15 -16.18
C VAL A 132 -6.87 25.55 -15.30
N LEU A 133 -6.82 25.85 -14.01
CA LEU A 133 -7.80 25.33 -13.06
C LEU A 133 -9.17 26.01 -13.26
N PRO A 134 -10.28 25.26 -13.14
CA PRO A 134 -11.61 25.83 -13.03
C PRO A 134 -11.70 26.82 -11.86
N LYS A 135 -12.58 27.81 -11.96
CA LYS A 135 -12.76 28.82 -10.89
C LYS A 135 -13.32 28.23 -9.60
N ASP A 136 -14.01 27.13 -9.70
CA ASP A 136 -14.66 26.36 -8.62
C ASP A 136 -13.84 25.12 -8.21
N PHE A 137 -12.59 25.03 -8.67
CA PHE A 137 -11.71 23.95 -8.26
C PHE A 137 -11.43 23.98 -6.76
N VAL A 138 -11.71 22.88 -6.08
CA VAL A 138 -11.46 22.69 -4.66
C VAL A 138 -10.50 21.50 -4.49
N LEU A 139 -9.33 21.76 -3.92
CA LEU A 139 -8.27 20.75 -3.79
C LEU A 139 -8.69 19.56 -2.92
N GLU A 140 -9.48 19.80 -1.89
CA GLU A 140 -9.93 18.79 -0.92
C GLU A 140 -11.10 17.92 -1.43
N GLN A 141 -11.68 18.23 -2.58
CA GLN A 141 -12.71 17.39 -3.20
C GLN A 141 -12.11 16.16 -3.87
N VAL A 142 -11.56 15.28 -3.07
CA VAL A 142 -11.00 13.99 -3.52
C VAL A 142 -11.96 12.85 -3.19
N ASP A 143 -11.89 11.80 -3.99
CA ASP A 143 -12.69 10.60 -3.79
C ASP A 143 -12.11 9.76 -2.65
N ILE A 144 -12.91 9.53 -1.61
CA ILE A 144 -12.59 8.60 -0.52
C ILE A 144 -13.31 7.29 -0.81
N ARG A 145 -12.58 6.21 -0.91
CA ARG A 145 -13.09 4.88 -1.30
C ARG A 145 -13.02 3.93 -0.13
N PRO A 146 -14.07 3.85 0.70
CA PRO A 146 -14.11 2.91 1.82
C PRO A 146 -13.78 1.48 1.38
N CYS A 147 -12.98 0.79 2.18
CA CYS A 147 -12.58 -0.58 1.92
C CYS A 147 -12.84 -1.42 3.17
N HIS A 148 -14.11 -1.72 3.41
CA HIS A 148 -14.51 -2.59 4.51
C HIS A 148 -14.52 -4.05 4.04
N LEU A 149 -13.68 -4.86 4.65
CA LEU A 149 -13.60 -6.29 4.39
C LEU A 149 -14.38 -7.07 5.46
N PRO A 150 -15.10 -8.13 5.07
CA PRO A 150 -15.83 -8.94 6.05
C PRO A 150 -14.86 -9.60 7.03
N ALA A 151 -15.24 -9.60 8.31
CA ALA A 151 -14.49 -10.27 9.38
C ALA A 151 -14.90 -11.74 9.58
N VAL A 152 -16.05 -12.14 9.01
CA VAL A 152 -16.63 -13.48 9.18
C VAL A 152 -16.81 -14.13 7.81
N PRO A 153 -16.35 -15.38 7.60
CA PRO A 153 -16.52 -16.06 6.33
C PRO A 153 -17.99 -16.46 6.09
N GLU A 154 -18.37 -16.42 4.82
CA GLU A 154 -19.63 -16.97 4.33
C GLU A 154 -19.52 -18.51 4.27
N LYS A 155 -20.61 -19.24 4.56
CA LYS A 155 -20.61 -20.70 4.57
C LYS A 155 -20.72 -21.33 3.16
N ASP A 156 -21.16 -20.54 2.19
CA ASP A 156 -21.42 -21.00 0.82
C ASP A 156 -20.16 -21.06 -0.06
N PHE A 157 -19.03 -20.59 0.44
CA PHE A 157 -17.77 -20.55 -0.29
C PHE A 157 -16.64 -21.21 0.49
N PRO A 158 -15.75 -21.97 -0.15
CA PRO A 158 -14.58 -22.52 0.52
C PRO A 158 -13.69 -21.39 1.06
N LEU A 159 -13.16 -21.57 2.27
CA LEU A 159 -12.25 -20.64 2.95
C LEU A 159 -10.83 -21.19 2.91
N TRP A 160 -9.92 -20.47 2.28
CA TRP A 160 -8.51 -20.78 2.25
C TRP A 160 -7.73 -19.99 3.31
N LEU A 161 -6.98 -20.69 4.13
CA LEU A 161 -6.16 -20.10 5.20
C LEU A 161 -4.70 -20.02 4.75
N PRO A 162 -4.02 -18.89 5.00
CA PRO A 162 -2.59 -18.78 4.73
C PRO A 162 -1.77 -19.74 5.60
N PRO A 163 -0.52 -20.05 5.20
CA PRO A 163 0.38 -20.89 6.00
C PRO A 163 0.89 -20.11 7.23
N LEU A 164 0.17 -20.20 8.33
CA LEU A 164 0.48 -19.58 9.62
C LEU A 164 1.24 -20.53 10.56
N GLY A 165 2.05 -21.42 10.01
CA GLY A 165 2.75 -22.45 10.77
C GLY A 165 1.77 -23.42 11.43
N GLU A 166 1.99 -23.72 12.71
CA GLU A 166 1.18 -24.66 13.49
C GLU A 166 -0.28 -24.19 13.67
N TYR A 167 -0.50 -22.90 13.64
CA TYR A 167 -1.84 -22.31 13.82
C TYR A 167 -2.77 -22.59 12.64
N THR A 168 -2.24 -22.85 11.43
CA THR A 168 -3.06 -23.12 10.24
C THR A 168 -4.00 -24.31 10.47
N ALA A 169 -3.49 -25.41 11.02
CA ALA A 169 -4.28 -26.60 11.29
C ALA A 169 -5.38 -26.36 12.33
N SER A 170 -5.04 -25.65 13.41
CA SER A 170 -5.97 -25.31 14.50
C SER A 170 -7.10 -24.38 14.00
N LEU A 171 -6.76 -23.34 13.25
CA LEU A 171 -7.75 -22.43 12.66
C LEU A 171 -8.63 -23.12 11.61
N THR A 172 -8.05 -23.97 10.77
CA THR A 172 -8.81 -24.78 9.81
C THR A 172 -9.82 -25.66 10.51
N GLY A 173 -9.41 -26.34 11.59
CA GLY A 173 -10.31 -27.15 12.43
C GLY A 173 -11.41 -26.31 13.10
N TYR A 174 -11.06 -25.13 13.60
CA TYR A 174 -12.02 -24.20 14.20
C TYR A 174 -13.12 -23.79 13.19
N PHE A 175 -12.75 -23.33 11.98
CA PHE A 175 -13.72 -22.92 10.99
C PHE A 175 -14.59 -24.07 10.49
N ARG A 176 -14.02 -25.28 10.35
CA ARG A 176 -14.78 -26.49 10.00
C ARG A 176 -15.82 -26.83 11.08
N ALA A 177 -15.46 -26.67 12.35
CA ALA A 177 -16.39 -26.87 13.46
C ALA A 177 -17.55 -25.86 13.44
N GLN A 178 -17.36 -24.69 12.83
CA GLN A 178 -18.41 -23.67 12.62
C GLN A 178 -19.24 -23.93 11.32
N GLY A 179 -18.96 -24.99 10.61
CA GLY A 179 -19.66 -25.38 9.37
C GLY A 179 -19.17 -24.61 8.12
N VAL A 180 -17.94 -24.10 8.16
CA VAL A 180 -17.27 -23.50 7.00
C VAL A 180 -16.40 -24.56 6.33
N ASP A 181 -16.46 -24.65 5.01
CA ASP A 181 -15.57 -25.52 4.21
C ASP A 181 -14.16 -24.88 4.15
N ALA A 182 -13.32 -25.16 5.15
CA ALA A 182 -12.04 -24.50 5.34
C ALA A 182 -10.86 -25.40 4.95
N HIS A 183 -9.87 -24.82 4.27
CA HIS A 183 -8.69 -25.49 3.75
C HIS A 183 -7.44 -24.64 3.99
N ALA A 184 -6.30 -25.30 4.16
CA ALA A 184 -5.01 -24.61 4.17
C ALA A 184 -4.57 -24.36 2.72
N LEU A 185 -4.04 -23.16 2.45
CA LEU A 185 -3.33 -22.92 1.18
C LEU A 185 -2.12 -23.87 1.08
N PRO A 186 -1.80 -24.34 -0.14
CA PRO A 186 -0.59 -25.13 -0.37
C PRO A 186 0.67 -24.41 0.09
N HIS A 187 1.71 -25.17 0.39
CA HIS A 187 3.03 -24.59 0.64
C HIS A 187 3.48 -23.73 -0.54
N LEU A 188 4.17 -22.64 -0.22
CA LEU A 188 4.64 -21.69 -1.21
C LEU A 188 5.54 -22.36 -2.25
N SER A 189 5.15 -22.27 -3.52
CA SER A 189 5.96 -22.69 -4.66
C SER A 189 6.73 -21.51 -5.25
N ALA A 190 7.78 -21.78 -6.03
CA ALA A 190 8.50 -20.75 -6.78
C ALA A 190 7.57 -20.01 -7.76
N HIS A 191 6.61 -20.73 -8.37
CA HIS A 191 5.60 -20.14 -9.24
C HIS A 191 4.70 -19.15 -8.47
N ALA A 192 4.15 -19.57 -7.33
CA ALA A 192 3.33 -18.70 -6.49
C ALA A 192 4.10 -17.44 -6.05
N LEU A 193 5.34 -17.58 -5.59
CA LEU A 193 6.16 -16.43 -5.25
C LEU A 193 6.42 -15.51 -6.44
N SER A 194 6.61 -16.05 -7.64
CA SER A 194 6.77 -15.26 -8.87
C SER A 194 5.52 -14.44 -9.18
N LEU A 195 4.33 -15.03 -9.04
CA LEU A 195 3.05 -14.32 -9.21
C LEU A 195 2.91 -13.14 -8.24
N GLY A 196 3.20 -13.37 -6.97
CA GLY A 196 3.14 -12.29 -5.96
C GLY A 196 4.15 -11.18 -6.23
N ARG A 197 5.39 -11.54 -6.61
CA ARG A 197 6.43 -10.55 -6.94
C ARG A 197 6.10 -9.71 -8.16
N ALA A 198 5.38 -10.25 -9.13
CA ALA A 198 4.95 -9.51 -10.32
C ALA A 198 3.96 -8.37 -9.98
N GLU A 199 3.25 -8.47 -8.87
CA GLU A 199 2.26 -7.48 -8.41
C GLU A 199 2.80 -6.53 -7.34
N THR A 200 4.06 -6.69 -6.92
CA THR A 200 4.68 -5.90 -5.86
C THR A 200 5.78 -5.00 -6.40
N SER A 201 6.24 -4.04 -5.58
CA SER A 201 7.30 -3.10 -5.94
C SER A 201 8.71 -3.62 -5.61
N ALA A 202 8.83 -4.84 -5.10
CA ALA A 202 10.03 -5.44 -4.52
C ALA A 202 10.54 -4.73 -3.23
N LYS A 203 9.73 -3.86 -2.66
CA LYS A 203 10.02 -3.17 -1.38
C LYS A 203 9.32 -3.83 -0.20
N GLU A 204 8.23 -4.51 -0.47
CA GLU A 204 7.42 -5.19 0.53
C GLU A 204 8.17 -6.39 1.12
N TYR A 205 7.94 -6.66 2.40
CA TYR A 205 8.49 -7.83 3.07
C TYR A 205 8.04 -9.13 2.38
N LEU A 206 8.94 -10.09 2.32
CA LEU A 206 8.71 -11.38 1.65
C LEU A 206 7.40 -12.09 2.02
N PRO A 207 6.89 -12.04 3.26
CA PRO A 207 5.58 -12.59 3.60
C PRO A 207 4.42 -12.04 2.75
N PHE A 208 4.46 -10.75 2.37
CA PHE A 208 3.41 -10.14 1.56
C PHE A 208 3.33 -10.73 0.13
N PRO A 209 4.39 -10.69 -0.71
CA PRO A 209 4.34 -11.33 -2.03
C PRO A 209 4.14 -12.85 -1.95
N ALA A 210 4.56 -13.51 -0.88
CA ALA A 210 4.31 -14.92 -0.68
C ALA A 210 2.82 -15.22 -0.47
N LEU A 211 2.15 -14.42 0.39
CA LEU A 211 0.72 -14.53 0.65
C LEU A 211 -0.11 -14.22 -0.60
N LEU A 212 0.16 -13.08 -1.24
CA LEU A 212 -0.51 -12.67 -2.48
C LEU A 212 -0.34 -13.72 -3.58
N GLY A 213 0.88 -14.23 -3.75
CA GLY A 213 1.19 -15.26 -4.74
C GLY A 213 0.48 -16.59 -4.46
N GLY A 214 0.35 -16.97 -3.20
CA GLY A 214 -0.42 -18.16 -2.80
C GLY A 214 -1.89 -18.04 -3.19
N ILE A 215 -2.51 -16.87 -2.99
CA ILE A 215 -3.89 -16.58 -3.40
C ILE A 215 -4.02 -16.67 -4.93
N LEU A 216 -3.13 -16.00 -5.67
CA LEU A 216 -3.16 -15.98 -7.12
C LEU A 216 -2.95 -17.38 -7.71
N ALA A 217 -2.00 -18.15 -7.18
CA ALA A 217 -1.75 -19.52 -7.63
C ALA A 217 -2.95 -20.44 -7.35
N GLN A 218 -3.62 -20.29 -6.21
CA GLN A 218 -4.83 -21.06 -5.89
C GLN A 218 -5.96 -20.75 -6.89
N GLN A 219 -6.11 -19.49 -7.28
CA GLN A 219 -7.10 -19.06 -8.25
C GLN A 219 -6.77 -19.47 -9.69
N GLU A 220 -5.51 -19.73 -10.02
CA GLU A 220 -5.13 -20.36 -11.29
C GLU A 220 -5.50 -21.85 -11.34
N VAL A 221 -5.40 -22.55 -10.21
CA VAL A 221 -5.76 -23.96 -10.09
C VAL A 221 -7.27 -24.15 -10.08
N ASP A 222 -7.96 -23.31 -9.32
CA ASP A 222 -9.42 -23.34 -9.22
C ASP A 222 -9.97 -21.90 -9.25
N PRO A 223 -10.50 -21.45 -10.39
CA PRO A 223 -11.06 -20.11 -10.57
C PRO A 223 -12.47 -19.94 -9.97
N ALA A 224 -13.02 -20.98 -9.36
CA ALA A 224 -14.31 -20.88 -8.68
C ALA A 224 -14.28 -19.86 -7.55
N PRO A 225 -15.43 -19.25 -7.19
CA PRO A 225 -15.50 -18.32 -6.09
C PRO A 225 -15.02 -18.94 -4.77
N ALA A 226 -14.07 -18.29 -4.14
CA ALA A 226 -13.46 -18.74 -2.89
C ALA A 226 -13.14 -17.54 -1.98
N GLN A 227 -13.01 -17.82 -0.69
CA GLN A 227 -12.62 -16.85 0.31
C GLN A 227 -11.20 -17.10 0.80
N PHE A 228 -10.47 -16.03 1.11
CA PHE A 228 -9.09 -16.09 1.63
C PHE A 228 -9.03 -15.35 2.96
N LEU A 229 -8.57 -16.03 4.01
CA LEU A 229 -8.40 -15.45 5.33
C LEU A 229 -7.11 -14.63 5.37
N ILE A 230 -7.24 -13.34 5.66
CA ILE A 230 -6.13 -12.41 5.83
C ILE A 230 -6.31 -11.72 7.19
N PRO A 231 -5.87 -12.32 8.30
CA PRO A 231 -5.97 -11.68 9.60
C PRO A 231 -5.24 -10.34 9.62
N GLN A 232 -5.80 -9.38 10.32
CA GLN A 232 -5.21 -8.05 10.51
C GLN A 232 -4.77 -7.88 11.97
N THR A 233 -3.77 -7.04 12.17
CA THR A 233 -3.37 -6.59 13.51
C THR A 233 -3.48 -5.08 13.63
N GLN A 234 -3.73 -4.60 14.84
CA GLN A 234 -3.54 -3.19 15.19
C GLN A 234 -2.11 -3.04 15.68
N GLY A 235 -1.23 -2.56 14.84
CA GLY A 235 0.15 -2.42 15.26
C GLY A 235 1.00 -1.62 14.27
N ALA A 236 2.28 -1.48 14.58
CA ALA A 236 3.24 -0.80 13.73
C ALA A 236 3.65 -1.65 12.51
N GLU A 237 3.21 -2.90 12.47
CA GLU A 237 3.53 -3.81 11.40
C GLU A 237 2.73 -3.51 10.12
N ALA A 238 3.31 -3.85 8.99
CA ALA A 238 2.71 -3.59 7.69
C ALA A 238 1.52 -4.51 7.36
N ASP A 239 1.34 -5.60 8.09
CA ASP A 239 0.32 -6.62 7.85
C ASP A 239 -1.12 -6.10 8.01
N GLY A 240 -1.32 -5.06 8.83
CA GLY A 240 -2.61 -4.36 8.91
C GLY A 240 -3.11 -3.78 7.58
N GLN A 241 -2.23 -3.63 6.58
CA GLN A 241 -2.57 -3.15 5.24
C GLN A 241 -2.62 -4.25 4.17
N TYR A 242 -2.23 -5.48 4.49
CA TYR A 242 -2.12 -6.56 3.52
C TYR A 242 -3.45 -6.84 2.81
N ALA A 243 -4.53 -6.98 3.55
CA ALA A 243 -5.84 -7.30 2.99
C ALA A 243 -6.31 -6.23 2.00
N ARG A 244 -6.14 -4.95 2.34
CA ARG A 244 -6.47 -3.84 1.45
C ARG A 244 -5.65 -3.88 0.15
N VAL A 245 -4.33 -4.06 0.25
CA VAL A 245 -3.47 -4.09 -0.93
C VAL A 245 -3.79 -5.32 -1.79
N ILE A 246 -4.03 -6.48 -1.19
CA ILE A 246 -4.45 -7.68 -1.92
C ILE A 246 -5.77 -7.43 -2.63
N ARG A 247 -6.76 -6.82 -1.98
CA ARG A 247 -8.04 -6.46 -2.62
C ARG A 247 -7.82 -5.57 -3.84
N ALA A 248 -7.00 -4.53 -3.71
CA ALA A 248 -6.68 -3.63 -4.82
C ALA A 248 -5.98 -4.34 -5.98
N VAL A 249 -5.09 -5.29 -5.70
CA VAL A 249 -4.45 -6.12 -6.74
C VAL A 249 -5.48 -6.99 -7.45
N LEU A 250 -6.34 -7.66 -6.69
CA LEU A 250 -7.39 -8.52 -7.25
C LEU A 250 -8.37 -7.71 -8.11
N ASP A 251 -8.73 -6.49 -7.70
CA ASP A 251 -9.60 -5.59 -8.46
C ASP A 251 -8.96 -5.17 -9.79
N ARG A 252 -7.68 -4.78 -9.78
CA ARG A 252 -6.95 -4.45 -11.02
C ARG A 252 -6.86 -5.62 -11.99
N ARG A 253 -6.80 -6.84 -11.48
CA ARG A 253 -6.82 -8.07 -12.28
C ARG A 253 -8.21 -8.48 -12.74
N GLY A 254 -9.26 -7.76 -12.34
CA GLY A 254 -10.65 -8.14 -12.61
C GLY A 254 -11.09 -9.42 -11.89
N ASN A 255 -10.34 -9.85 -10.87
CA ASN A 255 -10.63 -11.07 -10.12
C ASN A 255 -11.66 -10.80 -9.01
N GLN A 256 -12.93 -11.02 -9.34
CA GLN A 256 -14.06 -10.91 -8.42
C GLN A 256 -14.39 -12.23 -7.70
N SER A 257 -13.81 -13.34 -8.15
CA SER A 257 -14.04 -14.67 -7.54
C SER A 257 -13.24 -14.87 -6.25
N ALA A 258 -12.11 -14.18 -6.09
CA ALA A 258 -11.33 -14.18 -4.86
C ALA A 258 -11.88 -13.16 -3.87
N LYS A 259 -12.65 -13.61 -2.89
CA LYS A 259 -13.15 -12.80 -1.77
C LYS A 259 -12.12 -12.78 -0.64
N LEU A 260 -12.03 -11.69 0.11
CA LEU A 260 -11.17 -11.62 1.29
C LEU A 260 -12.00 -11.61 2.57
N VAL A 261 -11.54 -12.33 3.58
CA VAL A 261 -12.08 -12.31 4.95
C VAL A 261 -10.96 -11.83 5.86
N SER A 262 -11.17 -10.69 6.52
CA SER A 262 -10.10 -9.99 7.21
C SER A 262 -10.49 -9.62 8.64
N PRO A 263 -10.55 -10.61 9.56
CA PRO A 263 -10.80 -10.36 10.96
C PRO A 263 -9.61 -9.69 11.62
N MET A 264 -9.88 -8.87 12.64
CA MET A 264 -8.85 -8.47 13.60
C MET A 264 -8.38 -9.70 14.37
N LEU A 265 -7.07 -9.88 14.51
CA LEU A 265 -6.51 -11.06 15.20
C LEU A 265 -6.98 -11.14 16.64
N GLU A 266 -7.15 -10.00 17.31
CA GLU A 266 -7.64 -9.89 18.69
C GLU A 266 -9.10 -10.31 18.86
N THR A 267 -9.87 -10.31 17.76
CA THR A 267 -11.29 -10.71 17.78
C THR A 267 -11.49 -12.17 17.39
N LEU A 268 -10.46 -12.84 16.89
CA LEU A 268 -10.50 -14.29 16.74
C LEU A 268 -10.65 -14.93 18.12
N PRO A 269 -11.63 -15.81 18.32
CA PRO A 269 -11.95 -16.31 19.65
C PRO A 269 -10.73 -16.84 20.39
N ALA A 270 -10.55 -16.41 21.65
CA ALA A 270 -9.50 -16.90 22.55
C ALA A 270 -9.47 -18.44 22.68
N THR A 271 -10.61 -19.10 22.39
CA THR A 271 -10.72 -20.57 22.34
C THR A 271 -9.84 -21.23 21.29
N ALA A 272 -9.36 -20.50 20.30
CA ALA A 272 -8.36 -20.99 19.34
C ALA A 272 -6.93 -20.80 19.84
N GLN A 273 -6.72 -19.97 20.86
CA GLN A 273 -5.41 -19.70 21.50
C GLN A 273 -5.18 -20.56 22.73
N ASP A 274 -6.24 -21.05 23.40
CA ASP A 274 -6.16 -21.75 24.70
C ASP A 274 -6.35 -23.27 24.62
N ARG A 275 -6.25 -23.90 23.44
CA ARG A 275 -6.35 -25.36 23.30
C ARG A 275 -5.16 -25.96 22.57
#